data_8457b3eb61baff36f140fa4a1f2c53ad
#
_entry.id   8457b3eb61baff36f140fa4a1f2c53ad
#
_cell.length_a   1.000
_cell.length_b   1.000
_cell.length_c   1.000
_cell.angle_alpha   90.00
_cell.angle_beta   90.00
_cell.angle_gamma   90.00
#
_symmetry.space_group_name_H-M   'P 1'
#
loop_
_entity.id
_entity.type
_entity.pdbx_description
1 polymer ?
#
loop_
_entity_poly.entity_id
_entity_poly.type
_entity_poly.pdbx_seq_one_letter_code
_entity_poly.pdbx_strand_id
1 'polypeptide(L)'
;GYPLSYSLFNGSQYEGFTMIPMIDDFKQRFTLGADFVVVADSGLMNKNNVALLQEAGYKYILGARIKNEGASVKQWILSLEKKDKTSYEHKRQNGERLIVSYSEKRAKKEAYNRNRGIARLRKAYKSGHITKQQVNKRGYNKFLEISKDIEVSISEEKIAEDCKWDGLKGYITNTDLDAERVIAQYHGLWVVERAFRISKGTLEMRPIFHFTERRIEAHICICFIAYKVYKELERLIGINKIDMGVDHVLDAAKTITTIRIKMPENGTYFTKTLFLTEKHLAIKSLFDPPK
;
A
#
# COMPACT_ATOMS: atom_id res chain seq x y z
N GLY A 1 1.96 -1.56 -13.12
CA GLY A 1 2.56 -0.97 -11.93
C GLY A 1 3.95 -0.38 -12.15
N TYR A 2 4.23 0.21 -13.33
CA TYR A 2 5.44 1.01 -13.52
C TYR A 2 5.29 2.36 -12.82
N PRO A 3 6.29 2.83 -12.07
CA PRO A 3 6.28 4.17 -11.51
C PRO A 3 6.57 5.19 -12.63
N LEU A 4 5.80 6.28 -12.67
CA LEU A 4 5.98 7.34 -13.66
C LEU A 4 6.91 8.44 -13.14
N SER A 5 6.70 8.85 -11.89
CA SER A 5 7.42 9.94 -11.24
C SER A 5 7.50 9.70 -9.73
N TYR A 6 8.33 10.48 -9.06
CA TYR A 6 8.40 10.59 -7.61
C TYR A 6 8.68 12.03 -7.21
N SER A 7 8.30 12.37 -5.99
CA SER A 7 8.66 13.64 -5.35
C SER A 7 9.27 13.36 -3.98
N LEU A 8 10.21 14.19 -3.56
CA LEU A 8 10.88 14.08 -2.27
C LEU A 8 10.40 15.20 -1.35
N PHE A 9 10.10 14.84 -0.11
CA PHE A 9 9.70 15.78 0.93
C PHE A 9 10.48 15.52 2.20
N ASN A 10 10.60 16.54 3.05
CA ASN A 10 11.23 16.38 4.34
C ASN A 10 10.46 15.36 5.19
N GLY A 11 11.17 14.38 5.79
CA GLY A 11 10.56 13.32 6.57
C GLY A 11 9.85 13.76 7.86
N SER A 12 10.10 14.99 8.33
CA SER A 12 9.38 15.62 9.44
C SER A 12 8.08 16.28 9.03
N GLN A 13 7.83 16.47 7.73
CA GLN A 13 6.62 17.08 7.22
C GLN A 13 5.43 16.12 7.33
N TYR A 14 4.27 16.65 7.74
CA TYR A 14 3.04 15.86 7.76
C TYR A 14 2.63 15.47 6.33
N GLU A 15 2.46 14.18 6.08
CA GLU A 15 2.17 13.61 4.75
C GLU A 15 0.96 14.27 4.05
N GLY A 16 -0.03 14.74 4.82
CA GLY A 16 -1.18 15.45 4.27
C GLY A 16 -0.84 16.72 3.49
N PHE A 17 0.29 17.36 3.75
CA PHE A 17 0.73 18.55 3.03
C PHE A 17 1.47 18.24 1.72
N THR A 18 1.80 16.98 1.45
CA THR A 18 2.55 16.60 0.26
C THR A 18 1.68 16.31 -0.96
N MET A 19 0.37 16.06 -0.75
CA MET A 19 -0.55 15.60 -1.78
C MET A 19 -0.72 16.61 -2.92
N ILE A 20 -1.10 17.84 -2.61
CA ILE A 20 -1.34 18.89 -3.64
C ILE A 20 -0.05 19.26 -4.37
N PRO A 21 1.08 19.57 -3.69
CA PRO A 21 2.34 19.83 -4.37
C PRO A 21 2.79 18.68 -5.30
N MET A 22 2.54 17.42 -4.92
CA MET A 22 2.87 16.28 -5.76
C MET A 22 1.98 16.22 -7.01
N ILE A 23 0.69 16.51 -6.89
CA ILE A 23 -0.24 16.54 -8.02
C ILE A 23 0.13 17.65 -8.99
N ASP A 24 0.45 18.84 -8.48
CA ASP A 24 0.83 20.00 -9.29
C ASP A 24 2.15 19.76 -10.03
N ASP A 25 3.18 19.20 -9.36
CA ASP A 25 4.43 18.78 -9.99
C ASP A 25 4.18 17.73 -11.09
N PHE A 26 3.30 16.77 -10.84
CA PHE A 26 2.94 15.75 -11.82
C PHE A 26 2.24 16.35 -13.04
N LYS A 27 1.32 17.31 -12.84
CA LYS A 27 0.64 18.04 -13.92
C LYS A 27 1.61 18.86 -14.78
N GLN A 28 2.60 19.47 -14.16
CA GLN A 28 3.63 20.23 -14.90
C GLN A 28 4.49 19.36 -15.79
N ARG A 29 4.76 18.11 -15.36
CA ARG A 29 5.61 17.16 -16.10
C ARG A 29 4.85 16.37 -17.17
N PHE A 30 3.56 16.15 -16.98
CA PHE A 30 2.76 15.28 -17.83
C PHE A 30 1.48 15.99 -18.28
N THR A 31 1.14 15.84 -19.56
CA THR A 31 -0.17 16.27 -20.05
C THR A 31 -1.23 15.31 -19.54
N LEU A 32 -2.04 15.76 -18.59
CA LEU A 32 -3.12 14.95 -18.00
C LEU A 32 -4.41 15.16 -18.82
N GLY A 33 -5.09 14.05 -19.13
CA GLY A 33 -6.43 14.10 -19.74
C GLY A 33 -7.49 14.64 -18.76
N ALA A 34 -8.66 14.97 -19.27
CA ALA A 34 -9.80 15.43 -18.48
C ALA A 34 -10.28 14.38 -17.46
N ASP A 35 -10.00 13.10 -17.71
CA ASP A 35 -10.42 11.97 -16.85
C ASP A 35 -9.42 11.63 -15.74
N PHE A 36 -8.48 12.54 -15.44
CA PHE A 36 -7.52 12.31 -14.36
C PHE A 36 -8.22 12.21 -13.01
N VAL A 37 -8.01 11.10 -12.31
CA VAL A 37 -8.59 10.81 -10.99
C VAL A 37 -7.49 10.57 -9.98
N VAL A 38 -7.51 11.31 -8.88
CA VAL A 38 -6.59 11.11 -7.74
C VAL A 38 -7.13 9.98 -6.87
N VAL A 39 -6.33 8.93 -6.66
CA VAL A 39 -6.69 7.83 -5.75
C VAL A 39 -5.72 7.83 -4.58
N ALA A 40 -6.25 7.94 -3.35
CA ALA A 40 -5.43 7.96 -2.15
C ALA A 40 -6.07 7.17 -0.99
N ASP A 41 -5.23 6.74 -0.05
CA ASP A 41 -5.70 6.05 1.14
C ASP A 41 -6.33 7.00 2.16
N SER A 42 -6.88 6.43 3.24
CA SER A 42 -7.49 7.23 4.32
C SER A 42 -6.46 7.99 5.17
N GLY A 43 -5.17 7.74 5.03
CA GLY A 43 -4.10 8.46 5.73
C GLY A 43 -3.97 9.89 5.20
N LEU A 44 -4.03 10.04 3.89
CA LEU A 44 -3.99 11.34 3.20
C LEU A 44 -5.33 12.10 3.27
N MET A 45 -6.42 11.44 3.67
CA MET A 45 -7.74 12.06 3.78
C MET A 45 -7.84 12.91 5.04
N ASN A 46 -7.73 14.22 4.89
CA ASN A 46 -8.15 15.23 5.86
C ASN A 46 -9.07 16.25 5.19
N LYS A 47 -9.83 17.01 6.00
CA LYS A 47 -10.81 17.96 5.47
C LYS A 47 -10.17 19.00 4.53
N ASN A 48 -8.97 19.48 4.86
CA ASN A 48 -8.27 20.48 4.06
C ASN A 48 -7.84 19.91 2.70
N ASN A 49 -7.31 18.68 2.64
CA ASN A 49 -6.93 18.05 1.39
C ASN A 49 -8.12 17.79 0.46
N VAL A 50 -9.26 17.39 1.03
CA VAL A 50 -10.48 17.20 0.25
C VAL A 50 -10.98 18.53 -0.31
N ALA A 51 -11.00 19.61 0.51
CA ALA A 51 -11.36 20.94 0.06
C ALA A 51 -10.45 21.44 -1.07
N LEU A 52 -9.13 21.30 -0.91
CA LEU A 52 -8.15 21.68 -1.94
C LEU A 52 -8.32 20.90 -3.25
N LEU A 53 -8.63 19.60 -3.19
CA LEU A 53 -8.93 18.82 -4.39
C LEU A 53 -10.20 19.31 -5.08
N GLN A 54 -11.23 19.67 -4.32
CA GLN A 54 -12.49 20.21 -4.84
C GLN A 54 -12.30 21.58 -5.46
N GLU A 55 -11.62 22.50 -4.77
CA GLU A 55 -11.30 23.84 -5.25
C GLU A 55 -10.46 23.81 -6.54
N ALA A 56 -9.52 22.87 -6.63
CA ALA A 56 -8.71 22.66 -7.82
C ALA A 56 -9.45 21.89 -8.94
N GLY A 57 -10.71 21.48 -8.73
CA GLY A 57 -11.53 20.78 -9.72
C GLY A 57 -11.08 19.34 -9.99
N TYR A 58 -10.29 18.72 -9.10
CA TYR A 58 -9.83 17.35 -9.28
C TYR A 58 -10.92 16.33 -8.98
N LYS A 59 -11.00 15.31 -9.83
CA LYS A 59 -11.75 14.08 -9.52
C LYS A 59 -10.91 13.21 -8.59
N TYR A 60 -11.56 12.56 -7.61
CA TYR A 60 -10.85 11.74 -6.62
C TYR A 60 -11.64 10.54 -6.15
N ILE A 61 -10.89 9.55 -5.64
CA ILE A 61 -11.36 8.37 -4.90
C ILE A 61 -10.49 8.23 -3.65
N LEU A 62 -11.08 8.41 -2.48
CA LEU A 62 -10.37 8.41 -1.19
C LEU A 62 -10.94 7.34 -0.26
N GLY A 63 -10.09 6.72 0.56
CA GLY A 63 -10.54 5.80 1.61
C GLY A 63 -11.30 6.55 2.71
N ALA A 64 -12.55 6.17 2.97
CA ALA A 64 -13.37 6.78 4.01
C ALA A 64 -13.10 6.19 5.40
N ARG A 65 -13.05 7.07 6.42
CA ARG A 65 -13.01 6.67 7.84
C ARG A 65 -14.43 6.53 8.37
N ILE A 66 -15.15 5.50 7.91
CA ILE A 66 -16.59 5.29 8.18
C ILE A 66 -16.97 5.30 9.67
N LYS A 67 -16.06 4.89 10.55
CA LYS A 67 -16.27 4.95 12.01
C LYS A 67 -16.26 6.38 12.57
N ASN A 68 -15.79 7.36 11.79
CA ASN A 68 -15.73 8.77 12.18
C ASN A 68 -16.85 9.62 11.55
N GLU A 69 -17.76 9.01 10.79
CA GLU A 69 -18.91 9.68 10.19
C GLU A 69 -19.89 10.19 11.25
N GLY A 70 -20.80 11.09 10.86
CA GLY A 70 -21.88 11.56 11.71
C GLY A 70 -22.82 10.44 12.17
N ALA A 71 -23.59 10.66 13.23
CA ALA A 71 -24.43 9.63 13.85
C ALA A 71 -25.43 9.01 12.86
N SER A 72 -26.11 9.83 12.05
CA SER A 72 -27.08 9.36 11.03
C SER A 72 -26.44 8.47 9.96
N VAL A 73 -25.24 8.87 9.47
CA VAL A 73 -24.51 8.09 8.47
C VAL A 73 -24.02 6.78 9.07
N LYS A 74 -23.52 6.78 10.31
CA LYS A 74 -23.14 5.54 11.02
C LYS A 74 -24.31 4.60 11.18
N GLN A 75 -25.47 5.09 11.57
CA GLN A 75 -26.68 4.30 11.71
C GLN A 75 -27.09 3.68 10.37
N TRP A 76 -27.05 4.47 9.29
CA TRP A 76 -27.29 3.96 7.93
C TRP A 76 -26.28 2.87 7.57
N ILE A 77 -24.97 3.08 7.77
CA ILE A 77 -23.94 2.08 7.46
C ILE A 77 -24.19 0.77 8.22
N LEU A 78 -24.54 0.86 9.51
CA LEU A 78 -24.77 -0.34 10.34
C LEU A 78 -26.10 -1.04 10.04
N SER A 79 -27.06 -0.38 9.37
CA SER A 79 -28.30 -0.99 8.91
C SER A 79 -28.17 -1.73 7.57
N LEU A 80 -27.04 -1.58 6.87
CA LEU A 80 -26.83 -2.22 5.58
C LEU A 80 -26.74 -3.75 5.70
N GLU A 81 -27.31 -4.46 4.74
CA GLU A 81 -27.19 -5.91 4.63
C GLU A 81 -25.74 -6.30 4.37
N LYS A 82 -25.23 -7.22 5.18
CA LYS A 82 -23.83 -7.71 5.09
C LYS A 82 -23.74 -8.92 4.17
N LYS A 83 -23.91 -8.70 2.88
CA LYS A 83 -23.75 -9.72 1.84
C LYS A 83 -22.41 -9.56 1.15
N ASP A 84 -21.67 -10.65 0.95
CA ASP A 84 -20.32 -10.60 0.35
C ASP A 84 -20.35 -9.98 -1.05
N LYS A 85 -19.37 -9.13 -1.32
CA LYS A 85 -19.18 -8.38 -2.57
C LYS A 85 -20.30 -7.40 -2.93
N THR A 86 -21.11 -6.99 -1.97
CA THR A 86 -22.09 -5.91 -2.19
C THR A 86 -21.50 -4.55 -1.88
N SER A 87 -22.07 -3.52 -2.50
CA SER A 87 -21.77 -2.12 -2.22
C SER A 87 -23.04 -1.29 -2.19
N TYR A 88 -23.03 -0.24 -1.40
CA TYR A 88 -24.13 0.68 -1.16
C TYR A 88 -23.63 2.10 -1.29
N GLU A 89 -24.50 2.99 -1.79
CA GLU A 89 -24.14 4.40 -2.00
C GLU A 89 -24.99 5.32 -1.13
N HIS A 90 -24.34 6.34 -0.59
CA HIS A 90 -24.97 7.44 0.13
C HIS A 90 -24.50 8.76 -0.47
N LYS A 91 -25.42 9.51 -1.07
CA LYS A 91 -25.14 10.84 -1.65
C LYS A 91 -25.02 11.86 -0.54
N ARG A 92 -24.01 12.73 -0.62
CA ARG A 92 -23.78 13.85 0.30
C ARG A 92 -24.25 15.16 -0.31
N GLN A 93 -24.52 16.14 0.54
CA GLN A 93 -25.01 17.47 0.12
C GLN A 93 -23.99 18.24 -0.75
N ASN A 94 -22.70 17.97 -0.60
CA ASN A 94 -21.61 18.60 -1.36
C ASN A 94 -21.33 17.93 -2.72
N GLY A 95 -22.21 17.06 -3.19
CA GLY A 95 -22.04 16.33 -4.46
C GLY A 95 -21.13 15.11 -4.38
N GLU A 96 -20.49 14.84 -3.23
CA GLU A 96 -19.74 13.60 -3.02
C GLU A 96 -20.67 12.40 -2.84
N ARG A 97 -20.12 11.22 -3.10
CA ARG A 97 -20.75 9.95 -2.80
C ARG A 97 -19.90 9.18 -1.79
N LEU A 98 -20.54 8.67 -0.76
CA LEU A 98 -19.95 7.68 0.13
C LEU A 98 -20.39 6.29 -0.35
N ILE A 99 -19.43 5.50 -0.80
CA ILE A 99 -19.64 4.10 -1.18
C ILE A 99 -19.18 3.23 -0.03
N VAL A 100 -20.01 2.31 0.43
CA VAL A 100 -19.69 1.36 1.49
C VAL A 100 -19.78 -0.05 0.92
N SER A 101 -18.71 -0.81 0.99
CA SER A 101 -18.66 -2.21 0.56
C SER A 101 -18.56 -3.15 1.75
N TYR A 102 -19.05 -4.37 1.58
CA TYR A 102 -18.88 -5.46 2.53
C TYR A 102 -18.07 -6.61 1.90
N SER A 103 -17.16 -7.19 2.69
CA SER A 103 -16.42 -8.39 2.30
C SER A 103 -16.32 -9.36 3.48
N GLU A 104 -16.82 -10.58 3.26
CA GLU A 104 -16.75 -11.66 4.26
C GLU A 104 -15.31 -12.05 4.59
N LYS A 105 -14.43 -12.10 3.58
CA LYS A 105 -12.99 -12.36 3.77
C LYS A 105 -12.35 -11.33 4.69
N ARG A 106 -12.72 -10.05 4.51
CA ARG A 106 -12.26 -8.95 5.37
C ARG A 106 -12.82 -9.09 6.78
N ALA A 107 -14.11 -9.38 6.93
CA ALA A 107 -14.76 -9.58 8.22
C ALA A 107 -14.07 -10.70 9.02
N LYS A 108 -13.83 -11.86 8.41
CA LYS A 108 -13.08 -12.97 9.03
C LYS A 108 -11.68 -12.57 9.49
N LYS A 109 -10.95 -11.81 8.65
CA LYS A 109 -9.60 -11.32 8.98
C LYS A 109 -9.63 -10.32 10.14
N GLU A 110 -10.58 -9.39 10.16
CA GLU A 110 -10.71 -8.38 11.21
C GLU A 110 -11.10 -9.04 12.54
N ALA A 111 -12.06 -9.96 12.55
CA ALA A 111 -12.43 -10.76 13.70
C ALA A 111 -11.26 -11.58 14.24
N TYR A 112 -10.53 -12.29 13.38
CA TYR A 112 -9.33 -13.05 13.78
C TYR A 112 -8.27 -12.15 14.45
N ASN A 113 -7.96 -11.02 13.83
CA ASN A 113 -6.96 -10.08 14.36
C ASN A 113 -7.40 -9.50 15.71
N ARG A 114 -8.68 -9.13 15.84
CA ARG A 114 -9.27 -8.63 17.09
C ARG A 114 -9.18 -9.67 18.19
N ASN A 115 -9.61 -10.90 17.93
CA ASN A 115 -9.57 -11.98 18.92
C ASN A 115 -8.13 -12.26 19.39
N ARG A 116 -7.16 -12.26 18.47
CA ARG A 116 -5.73 -12.40 18.81
C ARG A 116 -5.21 -11.23 19.65
N GLY A 117 -5.66 -10.01 19.35
CA GLY A 117 -5.31 -8.81 20.12
C GLY A 117 -5.92 -8.83 21.52
N ILE A 118 -7.20 -9.21 21.63
CA ILE A 118 -7.90 -9.35 22.92
C ILE A 118 -7.26 -10.44 23.78
N ALA A 119 -6.89 -11.57 23.20
CA ALA A 119 -6.19 -12.64 23.92
C ALA A 119 -4.87 -12.14 24.54
N ARG A 120 -4.11 -11.32 23.80
CA ARG A 120 -2.89 -10.68 24.35
C ARG A 120 -3.21 -9.69 25.48
N LEU A 121 -4.26 -8.87 25.34
CA LEU A 121 -4.71 -7.96 26.39
C LEU A 121 -5.14 -8.73 27.64
N ARG A 122 -5.93 -9.80 27.49
CA ARG A 122 -6.36 -10.65 28.61
C ARG A 122 -5.17 -11.29 29.33
N LYS A 123 -4.15 -11.73 28.58
CA LYS A 123 -2.91 -12.25 29.17
C LYS A 123 -2.17 -11.16 29.97
N ALA A 124 -1.99 -9.99 29.38
CA ALA A 124 -1.33 -8.85 30.04
C ALA A 124 -2.11 -8.35 31.28
N TYR A 125 -3.44 -8.38 31.20
CA TYR A 125 -4.31 -8.07 32.36
C TYR A 125 -4.11 -9.04 33.51
N LYS A 126 -4.16 -10.35 33.26
CA LYS A 126 -3.96 -11.40 34.27
C LYS A 126 -2.57 -11.36 34.93
N SER A 127 -1.55 -10.90 34.20
CA SER A 127 -0.19 -10.77 34.72
C SER A 127 0.10 -9.42 35.41
N GLY A 128 -0.92 -8.56 35.59
CA GLY A 128 -0.77 -7.27 36.25
C GLY A 128 0.03 -6.21 35.49
N HIS A 129 0.32 -6.46 34.20
CA HIS A 129 1.13 -5.55 33.37
C HIS A 129 0.35 -4.40 32.76
N ILE A 130 -0.97 -4.32 32.93
CA ILE A 130 -1.78 -3.23 32.40
C ILE A 130 -1.90 -2.10 33.43
N THR A 131 -1.43 -0.92 33.04
CA THR A 131 -1.50 0.30 33.85
C THR A 131 -2.57 1.26 33.29
N LYS A 132 -3.01 2.23 34.10
CA LYS A 132 -3.97 3.28 33.71
C LYS A 132 -3.49 4.07 32.51
N GLN A 133 -2.17 4.27 32.34
CA GLN A 133 -1.58 4.99 31.20
C GLN A 133 -1.79 4.28 29.86
N GLN A 134 -2.06 2.97 29.88
CA GLN A 134 -2.34 2.19 28.67
C GLN A 134 -3.80 2.29 28.23
N VAL A 135 -4.70 2.86 29.03
CA VAL A 135 -6.09 3.12 28.62
C VAL A 135 -6.11 4.29 27.63
N ASN A 136 -6.10 3.97 26.35
CA ASN A 136 -6.11 4.96 25.26
C ASN A 136 -6.86 4.41 24.02
N LYS A 137 -7.06 5.26 23.01
CA LYS A 137 -7.79 4.89 21.77
C LYS A 137 -6.90 4.17 20.72
N ARG A 138 -5.65 3.79 21.04
CA ARG A 138 -4.72 3.23 20.05
C ARG A 138 -4.73 1.70 20.07
N GLY A 139 -4.74 1.10 18.89
CA GLY A 139 -4.67 -0.35 18.71
C GLY A 139 -5.76 -1.08 19.50
N TYR A 140 -5.38 -2.13 20.22
CA TYR A 140 -6.31 -2.91 21.05
C TYR A 140 -6.57 -2.30 22.43
N ASN A 141 -5.76 -1.32 22.85
CA ASN A 141 -5.97 -0.60 24.12
C ASN A 141 -7.29 0.19 24.12
N LYS A 142 -7.90 0.43 22.94
CA LYS A 142 -9.24 1.01 22.82
C LYS A 142 -10.33 0.20 23.54
N PHE A 143 -10.10 -1.09 23.82
CA PHE A 143 -11.01 -1.96 24.54
C PHE A 143 -10.85 -1.91 26.07
N LEU A 144 -9.81 -1.20 26.55
CA LEU A 144 -9.63 -0.98 27.98
C LEU A 144 -10.55 0.15 28.47
N GLU A 145 -11.00 0.02 29.71
CA GLU A 145 -11.74 1.06 30.42
C GLU A 145 -11.32 1.11 31.89
N ILE A 146 -11.60 2.22 32.53
CA ILE A 146 -11.38 2.42 33.96
C ILE A 146 -12.73 2.36 34.62
N SER A 147 -12.93 1.41 35.53
CA SER A 147 -14.14 1.29 36.33
C SER A 147 -14.26 2.43 37.37
N LYS A 148 -15.42 2.57 37.99
CA LYS A 148 -15.65 3.56 39.07
C LYS A 148 -14.68 3.38 40.23
N ASP A 149 -14.24 2.16 40.49
CA ASP A 149 -13.27 1.79 41.54
C ASP A 149 -11.81 1.98 41.11
N ILE A 150 -11.58 2.68 40.00
CA ILE A 150 -10.26 3.01 39.46
C ILE A 150 -9.46 1.76 39.00
N GLU A 151 -10.11 0.65 38.78
CA GLU A 151 -9.51 -0.54 38.19
C GLU A 151 -9.61 -0.52 36.65
N VAL A 152 -8.56 -1.04 36.00
CA VAL A 152 -8.57 -1.19 34.53
C VAL A 152 -9.23 -2.51 34.20
N SER A 153 -10.22 -2.48 33.29
CA SER A 153 -10.91 -3.68 32.83
C SER A 153 -10.98 -3.73 31.31
N ILE A 154 -11.34 -4.87 30.75
CA ILE A 154 -11.60 -5.05 29.31
C ILE A 154 -13.10 -4.95 29.07
N SER A 155 -13.53 -3.98 28.29
CA SER A 155 -14.93 -3.73 27.99
C SER A 155 -15.43 -4.64 26.88
N GLU A 156 -16.28 -5.59 27.23
CA GLU A 156 -16.95 -6.46 26.23
C GLU A 156 -17.94 -5.66 25.37
N GLU A 157 -18.50 -4.57 25.90
CA GLU A 157 -19.37 -3.67 25.13
C GLU A 157 -18.62 -2.99 23.98
N LYS A 158 -17.42 -2.44 24.26
CA LYS A 158 -16.57 -1.84 23.20
C LYS A 158 -16.14 -2.87 22.16
N ILE A 159 -15.92 -4.11 22.57
CA ILE A 159 -15.63 -5.21 21.64
C ILE A 159 -16.84 -5.50 20.75
N ALA A 160 -18.03 -5.64 21.34
CA ALA A 160 -19.27 -5.88 20.58
C ALA A 160 -19.57 -4.74 19.58
N GLU A 161 -19.41 -3.48 20.01
CA GLU A 161 -19.55 -2.33 19.12
C GLU A 161 -18.55 -2.36 17.96
N ASP A 162 -17.29 -2.71 18.21
CA ASP A 162 -16.26 -2.81 17.16
C ASP A 162 -16.58 -3.94 16.17
N CYS A 163 -17.16 -5.06 16.61
CA CYS A 163 -17.58 -6.17 15.77
C CYS A 163 -18.62 -5.80 14.74
N LYS A 164 -19.49 -4.82 15.02
CA LYS A 164 -20.53 -4.37 14.08
C LYS A 164 -19.94 -3.82 12.77
N TRP A 165 -18.69 -3.40 12.78
CA TRP A 165 -17.99 -2.80 11.63
C TRP A 165 -17.19 -3.79 10.78
N ASP A 166 -17.14 -5.06 11.19
CA ASP A 166 -16.34 -6.06 10.49
C ASP A 166 -16.79 -6.24 9.04
N GLY A 167 -15.80 -6.27 8.15
CA GLY A 167 -16.02 -6.44 6.73
C GLY A 167 -16.42 -5.18 5.98
N LEU A 168 -16.82 -4.11 6.67
CA LEU A 168 -17.23 -2.86 6.07
C LEU A 168 -16.02 -2.00 5.68
N LYS A 169 -16.03 -1.44 4.48
CA LYS A 169 -15.06 -0.47 3.99
C LYS A 169 -15.75 0.65 3.23
N GLY A 170 -15.35 1.89 3.50
CA GLY A 170 -15.91 3.05 2.83
C GLY A 170 -14.93 3.71 1.88
N TYR A 171 -15.50 4.37 0.87
CA TYR A 171 -14.80 5.17 -0.13
C TYR A 171 -15.59 6.46 -0.36
N ILE A 172 -14.89 7.56 -0.52
CA ILE A 172 -15.48 8.87 -0.87
C ILE A 172 -15.01 9.22 -2.27
N THR A 173 -15.93 9.66 -3.11
CA THR A 173 -15.64 10.07 -4.48
C THR A 173 -16.56 11.21 -4.93
N ASN A 174 -16.04 12.07 -5.82
CA ASN A 174 -16.79 13.04 -6.61
C ASN A 174 -16.84 12.67 -8.11
N THR A 175 -16.42 11.42 -8.45
CA THR A 175 -16.51 10.91 -9.84
C THR A 175 -17.90 10.39 -10.13
N ASP A 176 -18.24 10.26 -11.42
CA ASP A 176 -19.48 9.63 -11.89
C ASP A 176 -19.31 8.11 -12.14
N LEU A 177 -18.15 7.54 -11.78
CA LEU A 177 -17.87 6.12 -11.92
C LEU A 177 -18.83 5.30 -11.05
N ASP A 178 -19.26 4.14 -11.53
CA ASP A 178 -20.05 3.19 -10.74
C ASP A 178 -19.25 2.70 -9.51
N ALA A 179 -19.95 2.14 -8.52
CA ALA A 179 -19.35 1.71 -7.27
C ALA A 179 -18.28 0.62 -7.47
N GLU A 180 -18.47 -0.28 -8.43
CA GLU A 180 -17.53 -1.36 -8.71
C GLU A 180 -16.21 -0.80 -9.24
N ARG A 181 -16.27 0.16 -10.17
CA ARG A 181 -15.08 0.85 -10.70
C ARG A 181 -14.36 1.66 -9.62
N VAL A 182 -15.09 2.38 -8.77
CA VAL A 182 -14.50 3.11 -7.64
C VAL A 182 -13.74 2.16 -6.72
N ILE A 183 -14.35 1.02 -6.35
CA ILE A 183 -13.72 0.00 -5.51
C ILE A 183 -12.50 -0.62 -6.20
N ALA A 184 -12.60 -0.94 -7.49
CA ALA A 184 -11.51 -1.52 -8.27
C ALA A 184 -10.31 -0.55 -8.37
N GLN A 185 -10.56 0.73 -8.66
CA GLN A 185 -9.50 1.76 -8.70
C GLN A 185 -8.83 1.94 -7.33
N TYR A 186 -9.62 1.99 -6.26
CA TYR A 186 -9.05 2.07 -4.92
C TYR A 186 -8.22 0.82 -4.56
N HIS A 187 -8.68 -0.36 -4.96
CA HIS A 187 -7.91 -1.59 -4.75
C HIS A 187 -6.57 -1.56 -5.50
N GLY A 188 -6.46 -0.81 -6.61
CA GLY A 188 -5.21 -0.60 -7.31
C GLY A 188 -4.08 -0.02 -6.44
N LEU A 189 -4.37 0.63 -5.31
CA LEU A 189 -3.37 1.15 -4.38
C LEU A 189 -2.44 0.07 -3.80
N TRP A 190 -2.84 -1.20 -3.78
CA TRP A 190 -1.93 -2.29 -3.35
C TRP A 190 -0.65 -2.37 -4.19
N VAL A 191 -0.73 -1.93 -5.46
CA VAL A 191 0.44 -1.86 -6.36
C VAL A 191 1.46 -0.86 -5.84
N VAL A 192 0.98 0.29 -5.32
CA VAL A 192 1.84 1.32 -4.71
C VAL A 192 2.48 0.80 -3.42
N GLU A 193 1.69 0.13 -2.55
CA GLU A 193 2.21 -0.50 -1.33
C GLU A 193 3.29 -1.55 -1.66
N ARG A 194 3.05 -2.36 -2.70
CA ARG A 194 4.02 -3.35 -3.18
C ARG A 194 5.30 -2.68 -3.71
N ALA A 195 5.17 -1.59 -4.48
CA ALA A 195 6.30 -0.81 -4.97
C ALA A 195 7.19 -0.32 -3.82
N PHE A 196 6.59 0.28 -2.78
CA PHE A 196 7.34 0.70 -1.59
C PHE A 196 7.97 -0.47 -0.83
N ARG A 197 7.32 -1.64 -0.78
CA ARG A 197 7.88 -2.83 -0.13
C ARG A 197 9.12 -3.34 -0.86
N ILE A 198 9.07 -3.43 -2.19
CA ILE A 198 10.20 -3.83 -3.03
C ILE A 198 11.33 -2.81 -2.90
N SER A 199 11.03 -1.52 -3.01
CA SER A 199 12.02 -0.45 -2.90
C SER A 199 12.72 -0.46 -1.54
N LYS A 200 11.97 -0.63 -0.44
CA LYS A 200 12.53 -0.63 0.92
C LYS A 200 13.25 -1.93 1.29
N GLY A 201 12.79 -3.06 0.75
CA GLY A 201 13.35 -4.39 1.02
C GLY A 201 14.36 -4.81 -0.03
N THR A 202 13.90 -5.31 -1.18
CA THR A 202 14.76 -5.88 -2.22
C THR A 202 15.78 -4.89 -2.80
N LEU A 203 15.40 -3.61 -2.95
CA LEU A 203 16.29 -2.57 -3.49
C LEU A 203 17.00 -1.75 -2.40
N GLU A 204 16.85 -2.12 -1.15
CA GLU A 204 17.54 -1.54 0.01
C GLU A 204 17.53 0.01 0.04
N MET A 205 16.46 0.65 -0.41
CA MET A 205 16.31 2.10 -0.37
C MET A 205 16.43 2.67 1.06
N ARG A 206 16.21 1.83 2.08
CA ARG A 206 16.41 2.17 3.51
C ARG A 206 17.27 1.12 4.20
N PRO A 207 18.14 1.53 5.13
CA PRO A 207 18.39 2.90 5.62
C PRO A 207 19.19 3.74 4.63
N ILE A 208 18.96 5.08 4.65
CA ILE A 208 19.73 6.03 3.85
C ILE A 208 20.91 6.51 4.71
N PHE A 209 22.12 6.20 4.27
CA PHE A 209 23.37 6.57 4.98
C PHE A 209 23.98 7.89 4.48
N HIS A 210 23.26 8.63 3.64
CA HIS A 210 23.73 9.91 3.11
C HIS A 210 23.19 11.08 3.93
N PHE A 211 24.00 12.11 4.13
CA PHE A 211 23.68 13.28 4.95
C PHE A 211 23.42 14.55 4.11
N THR A 212 23.92 14.61 2.88
CA THR A 212 23.68 15.75 1.99
C THR A 212 22.47 15.49 1.09
N GLU A 213 21.65 16.51 0.88
CA GLU A 213 20.42 16.45 0.07
C GLU A 213 20.71 15.87 -1.32
N ARG A 214 21.70 16.39 -2.03
CA ARG A 214 22.10 15.90 -3.36
C ARG A 214 22.39 14.39 -3.40
N ARG A 215 23.04 13.85 -2.35
CA ARG A 215 23.34 12.40 -2.28
C ARG A 215 22.11 11.59 -1.93
N ILE A 216 21.22 12.14 -1.11
CA ILE A 216 19.93 11.52 -0.79
C ILE A 216 19.08 11.43 -2.06
N GLU A 217 18.97 12.52 -2.82
CA GLU A 217 18.26 12.56 -4.09
C GLU A 217 18.81 11.56 -5.11
N ALA A 218 20.15 11.54 -5.28
CA ALA A 218 20.81 10.59 -6.17
C ALA A 218 20.53 9.14 -5.76
N HIS A 219 20.59 8.82 -4.46
CA HIS A 219 20.27 7.48 -3.95
C HIS A 219 18.82 7.08 -4.28
N ILE A 220 17.86 7.97 -4.02
CA ILE A 220 16.44 7.71 -4.32
C ILE A 220 16.21 7.57 -5.84
N CYS A 221 16.88 8.41 -6.65
CA CYS A 221 16.81 8.31 -8.10
C CYS A 221 17.31 6.94 -8.61
N ILE A 222 18.44 6.46 -8.10
CA ILE A 222 18.98 5.13 -8.43
C ILE A 222 17.99 4.03 -8.04
N CYS A 223 17.42 4.10 -6.84
CA CYS A 223 16.42 3.13 -6.40
C CYS A 223 15.14 3.16 -7.28
N PHE A 224 14.71 4.35 -7.71
CA PHE A 224 13.58 4.51 -8.60
C PHE A 224 13.84 3.87 -9.98
N ILE A 225 15.03 4.08 -10.55
CA ILE A 225 15.46 3.45 -11.82
C ILE A 225 15.55 1.93 -11.64
N ALA A 226 16.18 1.46 -10.56
CA ALA A 226 16.26 0.04 -10.24
C ALA A 226 14.86 -0.61 -10.12
N TYR A 227 13.89 0.09 -9.53
CA TYR A 227 12.52 -0.41 -9.48
C TYR A 227 11.87 -0.50 -10.87
N LYS A 228 12.15 0.42 -11.79
CA LYS A 228 11.69 0.31 -13.19
C LYS A 228 12.27 -0.93 -13.87
N VAL A 229 13.56 -1.19 -13.69
CA VAL A 229 14.23 -2.40 -14.21
C VAL A 229 13.65 -3.67 -13.59
N TYR A 230 13.41 -3.66 -12.29
CA TYR A 230 12.73 -4.77 -11.59
C TYR A 230 11.36 -5.08 -12.21
N LYS A 231 10.58 -4.04 -12.51
CA LYS A 231 9.26 -4.19 -13.13
C LYS A 231 9.34 -4.71 -14.57
N GLU A 232 10.36 -4.30 -15.32
CA GLU A 232 10.58 -4.82 -16.67
C GLU A 232 10.96 -6.31 -16.63
N LEU A 233 11.82 -6.70 -15.70
CA LEU A 233 12.15 -8.11 -15.48
C LEU A 233 10.90 -8.93 -15.10
N GLU A 234 10.04 -8.39 -14.22
CA GLU A 234 8.75 -9.01 -13.87
C GLU A 234 7.86 -9.21 -15.10
N ARG A 235 7.81 -8.22 -16.01
CA ARG A 235 7.07 -8.30 -17.26
C ARG A 235 7.62 -9.40 -18.17
N LEU A 236 8.94 -9.46 -18.34
CA LEU A 236 9.60 -10.47 -19.18
C LEU A 236 9.36 -11.89 -18.64
N ILE A 237 9.48 -12.10 -17.34
CA ILE A 237 9.17 -13.37 -16.67
C ILE A 237 7.72 -13.79 -16.97
N GLY A 238 6.76 -12.84 -16.85
CA GLY A 238 5.35 -13.11 -17.10
C GLY A 238 5.05 -13.47 -18.56
N ILE A 239 5.62 -12.74 -19.52
CA ILE A 239 5.43 -13.01 -20.95
C ILE A 239 6.02 -14.38 -21.34
N ASN A 240 7.21 -14.70 -20.84
CA ASN A 240 7.89 -15.97 -21.13
C ASN A 240 7.37 -17.13 -20.26
N LYS A 241 6.36 -16.87 -19.39
CA LYS A 241 5.75 -17.89 -18.51
C LYS A 241 6.76 -18.67 -17.67
N ILE A 242 7.81 -18.00 -17.20
CA ILE A 242 8.82 -18.62 -16.35
C ILE A 242 8.23 -18.73 -14.93
N ASP A 243 8.24 -19.94 -14.38
CA ASP A 243 7.75 -20.23 -13.03
C ASP A 243 8.79 -19.86 -11.96
N MET A 244 9.19 -18.60 -11.95
CA MET A 244 10.08 -18.01 -10.93
C MET A 244 9.66 -16.58 -10.64
N GLY A 245 9.74 -16.19 -9.36
CA GLY A 245 9.61 -14.77 -8.98
C GLY A 245 10.89 -13.99 -9.31
N VAL A 246 10.77 -12.66 -9.42
CA VAL A 246 11.90 -11.77 -9.76
C VAL A 246 13.09 -11.96 -8.82
N ASP A 247 12.85 -12.05 -7.50
CA ASP A 247 13.93 -12.23 -6.51
C ASP A 247 14.69 -13.54 -6.74
N HIS A 248 13.98 -14.64 -7.07
CA HIS A 248 14.61 -15.91 -7.41
C HIS A 248 15.41 -15.85 -8.71
N VAL A 249 14.95 -15.11 -9.70
CA VAL A 249 15.68 -14.86 -10.96
C VAL A 249 16.97 -14.08 -10.66
N LEU A 250 16.88 -13.02 -9.85
CA LEU A 250 18.05 -12.22 -9.46
C LEU A 250 19.08 -13.06 -8.68
N ASP A 251 18.63 -13.90 -7.75
CA ASP A 251 19.53 -14.76 -6.98
C ASP A 251 20.19 -15.84 -7.86
N ALA A 252 19.42 -16.46 -8.76
CA ALA A 252 19.98 -17.41 -9.70
C ALA A 252 20.96 -16.73 -10.68
N ALA A 253 20.68 -15.50 -11.14
CA ALA A 253 21.56 -14.76 -12.02
C ALA A 253 22.93 -14.46 -11.38
N LYS A 254 22.99 -14.20 -10.06
CA LYS A 254 24.25 -14.02 -9.33
C LYS A 254 25.19 -15.22 -9.35
N THR A 255 24.64 -16.42 -9.62
CA THR A 255 25.41 -17.68 -9.68
C THR A 255 25.88 -18.05 -11.08
N ILE A 256 25.48 -17.26 -12.10
CA ILE A 256 25.97 -17.45 -13.48
C ILE A 256 27.45 -17.03 -13.53
N THR A 257 28.29 -17.94 -13.97
CA THR A 257 29.74 -17.77 -14.01
C THR A 257 30.21 -17.50 -15.44
N THR A 258 31.12 -16.54 -15.60
CA THR A 258 31.80 -16.27 -16.86
C THR A 258 33.29 -16.63 -16.72
N ILE A 259 33.77 -17.46 -17.63
CA ILE A 259 35.18 -17.82 -17.70
C ILE A 259 35.85 -16.99 -18.80
N ARG A 260 36.98 -16.40 -18.47
CA ARG A 260 37.81 -15.65 -19.43
C ARG A 260 39.18 -16.28 -19.49
N ILE A 261 39.53 -16.81 -20.67
CA ILE A 261 40.79 -17.54 -20.90
C ILE A 261 41.66 -16.70 -21.85
N LYS A 262 42.92 -16.44 -21.48
CA LYS A 262 43.90 -15.81 -22.37
C LYS A 262 44.53 -16.89 -23.21
N MET A 263 44.46 -16.77 -24.53
CA MET A 263 45.08 -17.72 -25.45
C MET A 263 46.58 -17.47 -25.49
N PRO A 264 47.42 -18.48 -25.21
CA PRO A 264 48.86 -18.32 -25.16
C PRO A 264 49.49 -17.90 -26.50
N GLU A 265 48.89 -18.37 -27.62
CA GLU A 265 49.46 -18.20 -28.98
C GLU A 265 49.39 -16.77 -29.49
N ASN A 266 48.31 -16.01 -29.20
CA ASN A 266 48.08 -14.70 -29.77
C ASN A 266 47.67 -13.63 -28.76
N GLY A 267 47.64 -13.97 -27.48
CA GLY A 267 47.28 -13.07 -26.38
C GLY A 267 45.81 -12.66 -26.35
N THR A 268 44.99 -13.19 -27.25
CA THR A 268 43.54 -12.87 -27.27
C THR A 268 42.81 -13.52 -26.13
N TYR A 269 41.65 -12.96 -25.75
CA TYR A 269 40.82 -13.51 -24.70
C TYR A 269 39.60 -14.21 -25.28
N PHE A 270 39.38 -15.44 -24.86
CA PHE A 270 38.15 -16.18 -25.07
C PHE A 270 37.29 -16.07 -23.83
N THR A 271 36.04 -15.63 -24.01
CA THR A 271 35.10 -15.47 -22.91
C THR A 271 33.88 -16.37 -23.13
N LYS A 272 33.54 -17.20 -22.13
CA LYS A 272 32.40 -18.10 -22.17
C LYS A 272 31.58 -17.99 -20.89
N THR A 273 30.28 -17.67 -21.03
CA THR A 273 29.33 -17.70 -19.91
C THR A 273 28.75 -19.13 -19.78
N LEU A 274 28.74 -19.63 -18.54
CA LEU A 274 28.31 -20.99 -18.22
C LEU A 274 26.91 -20.96 -17.62
N PHE A 275 25.97 -21.57 -18.33
CA PHE A 275 24.60 -21.78 -17.87
C PHE A 275 24.49 -23.23 -17.38
N LEU A 276 24.79 -23.45 -16.07
CA LEU A 276 24.98 -24.77 -15.49
C LEU A 276 23.70 -25.44 -14.99
N THR A 277 22.61 -24.68 -14.89
CA THR A 277 21.32 -25.15 -14.34
C THR A 277 20.17 -24.82 -15.26
N GLU A 278 19.04 -25.52 -15.12
CA GLU A 278 17.79 -25.19 -15.83
C GLU A 278 17.33 -23.74 -15.56
N LYS A 279 17.53 -23.27 -14.31
CA LYS A 279 17.24 -21.88 -13.96
C LYS A 279 18.08 -20.89 -14.77
N HIS A 280 19.38 -21.17 -14.96
CA HIS A 280 20.26 -20.34 -15.78
C HIS A 280 19.82 -20.33 -17.24
N LEU A 281 19.37 -21.46 -17.78
CA LEU A 281 18.86 -21.56 -19.15
C LEU A 281 17.54 -20.78 -19.31
N ALA A 282 16.64 -20.87 -18.32
CA ALA A 282 15.43 -20.11 -18.29
C ALA A 282 15.70 -18.59 -18.22
N ILE A 283 16.71 -18.15 -17.45
CA ILE A 283 17.13 -16.75 -17.41
C ILE A 283 17.69 -16.31 -18.76
N LYS A 284 18.53 -17.14 -19.39
CA LYS A 284 19.07 -16.86 -20.73
C LYS A 284 17.95 -16.60 -21.74
N SER A 285 16.91 -17.44 -21.74
CA SER A 285 15.79 -17.32 -22.68
C SER A 285 14.97 -16.02 -22.55
N LEU A 286 15.07 -15.31 -21.39
CA LEU A 286 14.42 -13.99 -21.22
C LEU A 286 15.01 -12.92 -22.15
N PHE A 287 16.26 -13.08 -22.56
CA PHE A 287 17.03 -12.11 -23.32
C PHE A 287 17.36 -12.58 -24.74
N ASP A 288 16.97 -13.82 -25.09
CA ASP A 288 17.05 -14.27 -26.46
C ASP A 288 16.01 -13.52 -27.32
N PRO A 289 16.35 -13.10 -28.55
CA PRO A 289 15.38 -12.46 -29.43
C PRO A 289 14.17 -13.40 -29.63
N PRO A 290 12.96 -12.85 -29.75
CA PRO A 290 11.79 -13.67 -30.09
C PRO A 290 12.04 -14.41 -31.41
N LYS A 291 11.81 -15.73 -31.37
CA LYS A 291 11.88 -16.57 -32.56
C LYS A 291 10.78 -16.24 -33.57
#